data_01328befe95661d819cbeadd72c2e2b0
#
_entry.id   01328befe95661d819cbeadd72c2e2b0
#
_cell.length_a   1.000
_cell.length_b   1.000
_cell.length_c   1.000
_cell.angle_alpha   90.00
_cell.angle_beta   90.00
_cell.angle_gamma   90.00
#
_symmetry.space_group_name_H-M   'P 1'
#
loop_
_entity.id
_entity.type
_entity.pdbx_description
1 polymer ?
#
loop_
_entity_poly.entity_id
_entity_poly.type
_entity_poly.pdbx_seq_one_letter_code
_entity_poly.pdbx_strand_id
1 'polypeptide(L)'
;MQSDANTGPFPANPATPGVMPRIWSVGALCHAVADALEARFGALRVQGEIAGFVRAASGHCYFTLKDAQGQLRCVMFRRAAGLLGWEPREGDRVEALGRLAVYEARGDL
;
A
#
# COMPACT_ATOMS: atom_id res chain seq x y z
N MET A 1 -13.02 3.46 2.31
CA MET A 1 -13.27 2.79 3.58
C MET A 1 -14.63 2.14 3.59
N GLN A 2 -14.67 0.96 4.11
CA GLN A 2 -15.93 0.24 4.19
C GLN A 2 -16.80 0.87 5.25
N SER A 3 -18.04 1.18 4.89
CA SER A 3 -18.94 1.82 5.84
C SER A 3 -19.60 0.81 6.78
N ASP A 4 -19.62 -0.43 6.37
CA ASP A 4 -20.23 -1.48 7.16
C ASP A 4 -19.18 -2.50 7.54
N ALA A 5 -18.74 -2.43 8.77
CA ALA A 5 -17.66 -3.27 9.23
C ALA A 5 -18.01 -4.76 9.25
N ASN A 6 -19.29 -5.08 9.18
CA ASN A 6 -19.71 -6.46 9.25
C ASN A 6 -19.68 -7.18 7.91
N THR A 7 -19.46 -6.45 6.83
CA THR A 7 -19.49 -7.03 5.50
C THR A 7 -18.10 -7.31 4.96
N GLY A 8 -17.06 -6.83 5.61
CA GLY A 8 -15.71 -7.05 5.15
C GLY A 8 -15.13 -8.36 5.63
N PRO A 9 -13.90 -8.65 5.24
CA PRO A 9 -13.22 -9.84 5.70
C PRO A 9 -12.81 -9.78 7.17
N PHE A 10 -12.96 -8.61 7.78
CA PHE A 10 -12.58 -8.41 9.16
C PHE A 10 -13.79 -8.64 10.06
N PRO A 11 -13.57 -9.22 11.22
CA PRO A 11 -14.67 -9.36 12.17
C PRO A 11 -15.13 -7.99 12.63
N ALA A 12 -16.39 -7.89 12.97
CA ALA A 12 -16.89 -6.66 13.57
C ALA A 12 -16.05 -6.35 14.79
N ASN A 13 -15.69 -5.09 14.93
CA ASN A 13 -14.93 -4.66 16.09
C ASN A 13 -15.89 -4.00 17.08
N PRO A 14 -16.32 -4.74 18.08
CA PRO A 14 -17.29 -4.19 19.01
C PRO A 14 -16.66 -3.07 19.82
N ALA A 15 -17.28 -1.91 19.77
CA ALA A 15 -16.90 -0.85 20.66
C ALA A 15 -17.32 -1.20 22.07
N THR A 16 -16.61 -0.69 23.05
CA THR A 16 -17.03 -0.84 24.42
C THR A 16 -18.42 -0.20 24.56
N PRO A 17 -19.40 -0.94 25.13
CA PRO A 17 -20.73 -0.40 25.25
C PRO A 17 -20.73 0.93 26.00
N GLY A 18 -21.45 1.90 25.45
CA GLY A 18 -21.54 3.21 26.05
C GLY A 18 -20.41 4.15 25.76
N VAL A 19 -19.42 3.72 25.00
CA VAL A 19 -18.29 4.56 24.63
C VAL A 19 -18.35 4.83 23.13
N MET A 20 -18.36 6.12 22.77
CA MET A 20 -18.32 6.51 21.36
C MET A 20 -16.89 6.45 20.88
N PRO A 21 -16.67 5.86 19.71
CA PRO A 21 -15.34 5.91 19.13
C PRO A 21 -14.93 7.35 18.85
N ARG A 22 -13.65 7.58 18.88
CA ARG A 22 -13.09 8.88 18.57
C ARG A 22 -13.43 9.26 17.12
N ILE A 23 -13.74 10.54 16.93
CA ILE A 23 -13.97 11.05 15.58
C ILE A 23 -12.64 11.51 15.01
N TRP A 24 -12.33 11.02 13.82
CA TRP A 24 -11.11 11.36 13.11
C TRP A 24 -11.44 12.18 11.87
N SER A 25 -10.62 13.16 11.57
CA SER A 25 -10.61 13.65 10.19
C SER A 25 -9.90 12.61 9.33
N VAL A 26 -10.19 12.64 8.04
CA VAL A 26 -9.55 11.68 7.13
C VAL A 26 -8.03 11.85 7.16
N GLY A 27 -7.57 13.09 7.09
CA GLY A 27 -6.13 13.32 7.11
C GLY A 27 -5.46 12.84 8.39
N ALA A 28 -6.09 13.11 9.54
CA ALA A 28 -5.52 12.67 10.80
C ALA A 28 -5.46 11.15 10.87
N LEU A 29 -6.50 10.47 10.39
CA LEU A 29 -6.48 9.02 10.39
C LEU A 29 -5.41 8.48 9.48
N CYS A 30 -5.27 9.04 8.28
CA CYS A 30 -4.23 8.61 7.35
C CYS A 30 -2.84 8.77 7.95
N HIS A 31 -2.60 9.89 8.63
CA HIS A 31 -1.31 10.11 9.28
C HIS A 31 -1.07 9.11 10.40
N ALA A 32 -2.08 8.86 11.21
CA ALA A 32 -1.94 7.91 12.31
C ALA A 32 -1.67 6.50 11.80
N VAL A 33 -2.36 6.09 10.74
CA VAL A 33 -2.14 4.78 10.15
C VAL A 33 -0.75 4.68 9.54
N ALA A 34 -0.32 5.73 8.85
CA ALA A 34 1.02 5.75 8.26
C ALA A 34 2.10 5.63 9.34
N ASP A 35 1.93 6.36 10.45
CA ASP A 35 2.86 6.28 11.57
C ASP A 35 2.89 4.89 12.18
N ALA A 36 1.72 4.28 12.33
CA ALA A 36 1.63 2.93 12.89
C ALA A 36 2.30 1.91 11.97
N LEU A 37 2.12 2.04 10.66
CA LEU A 37 2.76 1.15 9.70
C LEU A 37 4.29 1.32 9.75
N GLU A 38 4.76 2.54 9.81
CA GLU A 38 6.19 2.78 9.86
C GLU A 38 6.78 2.22 11.16
N ALA A 39 6.10 2.42 12.27
CA ALA A 39 6.58 1.91 13.55
C ALA A 39 6.60 0.40 13.60
N ARG A 40 5.62 -0.24 12.96
CA ARG A 40 5.47 -1.68 13.00
C ARG A 40 6.41 -2.37 12.02
N PHE A 41 6.54 -1.85 10.82
CA PHE A 41 7.23 -2.55 9.73
C PHE A 41 8.53 -1.88 9.31
N GLY A 42 8.57 -0.56 9.25
CA GLY A 42 9.73 0.15 8.72
C GLY A 42 10.05 -0.30 7.30
N ALA A 43 11.32 -0.37 6.98
CA ALA A 43 11.77 -0.90 5.70
C ALA A 43 11.63 -2.41 5.72
N LEU A 44 11.09 -2.96 4.64
CA LEU A 44 10.89 -4.39 4.56
C LEU A 44 11.09 -4.89 3.15
N ARG A 45 11.23 -6.20 3.03
CA ARG A 45 11.34 -6.87 1.74
C ARG A 45 10.11 -7.74 1.55
N VAL A 46 9.52 -7.64 0.36
CA VAL A 46 8.31 -8.38 0.05
C VAL A 46 8.55 -9.19 -1.21
N GLN A 47 8.22 -10.44 -1.17
CA GLN A 47 8.40 -11.36 -2.26
C GLN A 47 7.07 -11.60 -2.95
N GLY A 48 7.07 -11.58 -4.26
CA GLY A 48 5.85 -11.83 -5.01
C GLY A 48 6.07 -11.75 -6.51
N GLU A 49 4.98 -11.78 -7.22
CA GLU A 49 4.96 -11.77 -8.67
C GLU A 49 4.45 -10.42 -9.15
N ILE A 50 5.12 -9.87 -10.15
CA ILE A 50 4.73 -8.59 -10.75
C ILE A 50 3.53 -8.77 -11.66
N ALA A 51 2.55 -7.89 -11.51
CA ALA A 51 1.40 -7.83 -12.40
C ALA A 51 1.10 -6.37 -12.71
N GLY A 52 0.65 -6.12 -13.93
CA GLY A 52 0.18 -4.79 -14.31
C GLY A 52 1.24 -3.72 -14.28
N PHE A 53 2.43 -4.03 -14.73
CA PHE A 53 3.53 -3.07 -14.70
C PHE A 53 3.33 -1.99 -15.74
N VAL A 54 3.38 -0.73 -15.30
CA VAL A 54 3.22 0.44 -16.15
C VAL A 54 4.28 1.47 -15.79
N ARG A 55 4.97 1.98 -16.81
CA ARG A 55 5.90 3.09 -16.63
C ARG A 55 5.21 4.35 -17.10
N ALA A 56 4.99 5.28 -16.19
CA ALA A 56 4.35 6.55 -16.51
C ALA A 56 5.32 7.47 -17.24
N ALA A 57 4.77 8.48 -17.89
CA ALA A 57 5.59 9.48 -18.57
C ALA A 57 6.56 10.18 -17.63
N SER A 58 6.20 10.29 -16.36
CA SER A 58 7.07 10.87 -15.34
C SER A 58 8.29 10.02 -15.04
N GLY A 59 8.29 8.75 -15.45
CA GLY A 59 9.34 7.81 -15.11
C GLY A 59 9.03 6.97 -13.88
N HIS A 60 7.98 7.29 -13.15
CA HIS A 60 7.55 6.45 -12.03
C HIS A 60 6.91 5.19 -12.58
N CYS A 61 7.11 4.07 -11.89
CA CYS A 61 6.56 2.79 -12.30
C CYS A 61 5.52 2.34 -11.30
N TYR A 62 4.43 1.80 -11.80
CA TYR A 62 3.31 1.33 -11.00
C TYR A 62 3.06 -0.12 -11.32
N PHE A 63 2.87 -0.92 -10.31
CA PHE A 63 2.60 -2.34 -10.51
C PHE A 63 1.92 -2.92 -9.28
N THR A 64 1.44 -4.12 -9.42
CA THR A 64 0.93 -4.90 -8.30
C THR A 64 1.92 -6.01 -8.01
N LEU A 65 2.19 -6.23 -6.74
CA LEU A 65 2.97 -7.37 -6.30
C LEU A 65 2.00 -8.33 -5.64
N LYS A 66 1.97 -9.56 -6.11
CA LYS A 66 0.93 -10.49 -5.67
C LYS A 66 1.47 -11.88 -5.42
N ASP A 67 0.72 -12.63 -4.63
CA ASP A 67 0.88 -14.07 -4.50
C ASP A 67 -0.51 -14.70 -4.42
N ALA A 68 -0.57 -15.95 -4.04
CA ALA A 68 -1.85 -16.66 -3.99
C ALA A 68 -2.83 -16.09 -2.97
N GLN A 69 -2.35 -15.34 -2.00
CA GLN A 69 -3.17 -14.93 -0.87
C GLN A 69 -3.38 -13.44 -0.74
N GLY A 70 -2.66 -12.64 -1.49
CA GLY A 70 -2.80 -11.20 -1.36
C GLY A 70 -2.13 -10.43 -2.46
N GLN A 71 -2.34 -9.12 -2.44
CA GLN A 71 -1.69 -8.25 -3.39
C GLN A 71 -1.50 -6.87 -2.80
N LEU A 72 -0.44 -6.21 -3.26
CA LEU A 72 -0.08 -4.86 -2.85
C LEU A 72 0.11 -4.01 -4.08
N ARG A 73 -0.47 -2.81 -4.05
CA ARG A 73 -0.16 -1.82 -5.08
C ARG A 73 1.19 -1.21 -4.75
N CYS A 74 2.03 -1.09 -5.75
CA CYS A 74 3.39 -0.61 -5.56
C CYS A 74 3.68 0.57 -6.49
N VAL A 75 4.50 1.48 -6.01
CA VAL A 75 5.08 2.51 -6.85
C VAL A 75 6.58 2.46 -6.67
N MET A 76 7.31 2.47 -7.78
CA MET A 76 8.76 2.61 -7.78
C MET A 76 9.05 3.96 -8.38
N PHE A 77 9.61 4.85 -7.57
CA PHE A 77 9.82 6.22 -8.00
C PHE A 77 10.92 6.28 -9.07
N ARG A 78 10.84 7.31 -9.88
CA ARG A 78 11.71 7.47 -11.04
C ARG A 78 13.19 7.23 -10.73
N ARG A 79 13.65 7.75 -9.62
CA ARG A 79 15.05 7.60 -9.26
C ARG A 79 15.43 6.13 -9.06
N ALA A 80 14.61 5.40 -8.31
CA ALA A 80 14.87 3.98 -8.09
C ALA A 80 14.73 3.20 -9.39
N ALA A 81 13.73 3.55 -10.20
CA ALA A 81 13.52 2.88 -11.48
C ALA A 81 14.72 3.08 -12.40
N GLY A 82 15.32 4.26 -12.37
CA GLY A 82 16.49 4.54 -13.20
C GLY A 82 17.74 3.80 -12.78
N LEU A 83 17.80 3.37 -11.53
CA LEU A 83 18.95 2.61 -11.04
C LEU A 83 18.79 1.12 -11.21
N LEU A 84 17.61 0.67 -11.61
CA LEU A 84 17.34 -0.75 -11.80
C LEU A 84 18.07 -1.21 -13.06
N GLY A 85 18.88 -2.24 -12.93
CA GLY A 85 19.70 -2.70 -14.03
C GLY A 85 19.00 -3.66 -14.99
N TRP A 86 17.69 -3.80 -14.87
CA TRP A 86 16.92 -4.74 -15.69
C TRP A 86 15.50 -4.22 -15.84
N GLU A 87 14.77 -4.78 -16.78
CA GLU A 87 13.43 -4.34 -17.08
C GLU A 87 12.42 -5.30 -16.48
N PRO A 88 11.62 -4.85 -15.51
CA PRO A 88 10.59 -5.71 -14.91
C PRO A 88 9.49 -6.04 -15.92
N ARG A 89 9.00 -7.25 -15.85
CA ARG A 89 7.97 -7.73 -16.76
C ARG A 89 6.86 -8.41 -16.00
N GLU A 90 5.73 -8.49 -16.65
CA GLU A 90 4.59 -9.23 -16.15
C GLU A 90 5.00 -10.66 -15.82
N GLY A 91 4.63 -11.09 -14.63
CA GLY A 91 4.91 -12.46 -14.21
C GLY A 91 6.26 -12.68 -13.55
N ASP A 92 7.13 -11.69 -13.54
CA ASP A 92 8.42 -11.84 -12.90
C ASP A 92 8.24 -12.02 -11.38
N ARG A 93 8.98 -12.97 -10.84
CA ARG A 93 9.02 -13.15 -9.39
C ARG A 93 10.16 -12.31 -8.86
N VAL A 94 9.84 -11.45 -7.91
CA VAL A 94 10.81 -10.47 -7.42
C VAL A 94 10.73 -10.34 -5.91
N GLU A 95 11.74 -9.70 -5.39
CA GLU A 95 11.78 -9.27 -4.01
C GLU A 95 11.86 -7.75 -4.03
N ALA A 96 10.90 -7.09 -3.43
CA ALA A 96 10.83 -5.64 -3.42
C ALA A 96 11.23 -5.13 -2.06
N LEU A 97 12.15 -4.18 -2.05
CA LEU A 97 12.55 -3.49 -0.83
C LEU A 97 11.81 -2.17 -0.78
N GLY A 98 11.11 -1.92 0.30
CA GLY A 98 10.35 -0.69 0.38
C GLY A 98 9.66 -0.51 1.71
N ARG A 99 8.74 0.41 1.74
CA ARG A 99 7.97 0.75 2.93
C ARG A 99 6.51 0.78 2.60
N LEU A 100 5.69 0.43 3.56
CA LEU A 100 4.26 0.57 3.44
C LEU A 100 3.88 2.02 3.61
N ALA A 101 2.90 2.47 2.84
CA ALA A 101 2.43 3.84 2.90
C ALA A 101 0.93 3.86 2.70
N VAL A 102 0.31 4.87 3.27
CA VAL A 102 -1.10 5.12 3.05
C VAL A 102 -1.21 6.04 1.83
N TYR A 103 -2.07 5.67 0.91
CA TYR A 103 -2.30 6.49 -0.26
C TYR A 103 -2.86 7.85 0.16
N GLU A 104 -2.24 8.90 -0.32
CA GLU A 104 -2.72 10.25 -0.12
C GLU A 104 -3.23 10.79 -1.43
N ALA A 105 -4.43 11.34 -1.41
CA ALA A 105 -5.00 11.92 -2.60
C ALA A 105 -4.14 13.09 -3.06
N ARG A 106 -3.79 13.08 -4.33
CA ARG A 106 -3.05 14.18 -4.95
C ARG A 106 -3.76 14.56 -6.22
N GLY A 107 -3.80 15.82 -6.48
CA GLY A 107 -4.50 16.30 -7.64
C GLY A 107 -3.93 15.86 -8.96
N ASP A 108 -2.68 15.46 -8.96
CA ASP A 108 -1.96 15.13 -10.18
C ASP A 108 -1.82 13.64 -10.44
N LEU A 109 -2.48 12.84 -9.68
CA LEU A 109 -2.41 11.40 -9.90
C LEU A 109 -3.32 10.92 -11.01
#